data_1c14b12e964f4df81ac33a6a1712180e
#
_entry.id   1c14b12e964f4df81ac33a6a1712180e
#
_cell.length_a   1.000
_cell.length_b   1.000
_cell.length_c   1.000
_cell.angle_alpha   90.00
_cell.angle_beta   90.00
_cell.angle_gamma   90.00
#
_symmetry.space_group_name_H-M   'P 1'
#
loop_
_entity.id
_entity.type
_entity.pdbx_description
1 polymer ?
#
loop_
_entity_poly.entity_id
_entity_poly.type
_entity_poly.pdbx_seq_one_letter_code
_entity_poly.pdbx_strand_id
1 'polypeptide(L)'
;DTLSYTLTKGEVLDQAGVFIHPKDSIFLTDQNFKITHSSLNNAVKQLKNNLTVTAASKQGEIVNLSFQGTNSKRNEAILNTLIQVLAEDQVADKREISEVSIAFIEDRLIGLTKSIDTISQSTIAFQMENGIYDPIAQTGNALETIIKGQEEAFGLGIQLEIAKALLEKLEAPSNFDILPANIGIENESVNALVNSYNTVVAQRTNLLVSATEQSPVVLQLSSQLENAKAAIIKGVS
;
A
#
# COMPACT_ATOMS: atom_id res chain seq x y z
N ASP A 1 0.09 -37.58 3.87
CA ASP A 1 -0.14 -39.01 3.60
C ASP A 1 0.32 -39.30 2.18
N THR A 2 1.07 -40.40 2.02
CA THR A 2 1.53 -40.86 0.71
C THR A 2 0.67 -42.03 0.33
N LEU A 3 -0.10 -41.87 -0.74
CA LEU A 3 -0.92 -42.97 -1.28
C LEU A 3 -0.20 -43.56 -2.50
N SER A 4 -0.07 -44.87 -2.57
CA SER A 4 0.56 -45.56 -3.69
C SER A 4 -0.51 -46.40 -4.41
N TYR A 5 -0.65 -46.18 -5.72
CA TYR A 5 -1.60 -46.93 -6.57
C TYR A 5 -0.90 -47.48 -7.80
N THR A 6 -1.32 -48.64 -8.23
CA THR A 6 -0.93 -49.21 -9.51
C THR A 6 -2.08 -49.00 -10.50
N LEU A 7 -1.84 -48.27 -11.58
CA LEU A 7 -2.82 -48.06 -12.64
C LEU A 7 -2.60 -49.05 -13.78
N THR A 8 -3.67 -49.72 -14.17
CA THR A 8 -3.72 -50.54 -15.39
C THR A 8 -4.23 -49.73 -16.57
N LYS A 9 -3.93 -50.16 -17.79
CA LYS A 9 -4.28 -49.46 -19.03
C LYS A 9 -5.81 -49.22 -19.11
N GLY A 10 -6.22 -47.96 -19.11
CA GLY A 10 -7.62 -47.53 -19.23
C GLY A 10 -8.34 -47.28 -17.91
N GLU A 11 -7.71 -47.47 -16.77
CA GLU A 11 -8.30 -47.09 -15.46
C GLU A 11 -8.14 -45.62 -15.17
N VAL A 12 -9.23 -45.02 -14.66
CA VAL A 12 -9.23 -43.66 -14.11
C VAL A 12 -9.13 -43.75 -12.60
N LEU A 13 -8.13 -43.16 -12.03
CA LEU A 13 -8.02 -43.05 -10.58
C LEU A 13 -8.85 -41.87 -10.11
N ASP A 14 -9.89 -42.14 -9.35
CA ASP A 14 -10.69 -41.12 -8.62
C ASP A 14 -10.54 -41.39 -7.13
N GLN A 15 -9.60 -40.72 -6.50
CA GLN A 15 -9.48 -40.74 -5.05
C GLN A 15 -8.99 -39.42 -4.51
N ALA A 16 -9.57 -38.99 -3.41
CA ALA A 16 -9.23 -37.77 -2.69
C ALA A 16 -9.34 -36.50 -3.54
N GLY A 17 -10.26 -36.43 -4.52
CA GLY A 17 -10.45 -35.29 -5.39
C GLY A 17 -9.37 -35.09 -6.46
N VAL A 18 -8.58 -36.11 -6.72
CA VAL A 18 -7.56 -36.10 -7.81
C VAL A 18 -7.98 -37.08 -8.90
N PHE A 19 -8.27 -36.51 -10.10
CA PHE A 19 -8.58 -37.28 -11.28
C PHE A 19 -7.33 -37.47 -12.13
N ILE A 20 -6.90 -38.71 -12.38
CA ILE A 20 -5.76 -39.00 -13.24
C ILE A 20 -6.26 -39.66 -14.50
N HIS A 21 -6.14 -38.96 -15.62
CA HIS A 21 -6.41 -39.46 -16.94
C HIS A 21 -5.07 -39.77 -17.66
N PRO A 22 -4.78 -41.04 -18.03
CA PRO A 22 -3.63 -41.31 -18.89
C PRO A 22 -3.89 -40.68 -20.26
N LYS A 23 -2.99 -39.83 -20.74
CA LYS A 23 -3.02 -39.32 -22.12
C LYS A 23 -2.69 -40.46 -23.10
N ASP A 24 -3.41 -40.55 -24.20
CA ASP A 24 -3.51 -41.68 -25.17
C ASP A 24 -2.23 -42.23 -25.77
N SER A 25 -1.05 -41.85 -25.41
CA SER A 25 0.18 -42.26 -26.05
C SER A 25 1.32 -42.69 -25.12
N ILE A 26 1.07 -42.77 -23.81
CA ILE A 26 2.10 -43.29 -22.91
C ILE A 26 1.87 -44.77 -22.72
N PHE A 27 2.64 -45.60 -23.43
CA PHE A 27 2.76 -47.00 -23.12
C PHE A 27 3.49 -47.12 -21.78
N LEU A 28 2.73 -47.30 -20.71
CA LEU A 28 3.25 -47.61 -19.38
C LEU A 28 3.72 -49.06 -19.40
N THR A 29 4.93 -49.28 -19.89
CA THR A 29 5.63 -50.58 -19.68
C THR A 29 6.32 -50.52 -18.33
N ASP A 30 5.85 -51.30 -17.38
CA ASP A 30 6.47 -51.64 -16.08
C ASP A 30 7.12 -50.49 -15.25
N GLN A 31 6.60 -49.27 -15.35
CA GLN A 31 7.08 -48.16 -14.54
C GLN A 31 6.12 -47.87 -13.38
N ASN A 32 6.62 -47.90 -12.17
CA ASN A 32 5.89 -47.48 -10.99
C ASN A 32 5.93 -45.96 -10.89
N PHE A 33 4.76 -45.30 -10.87
CA PHE A 33 4.62 -43.87 -10.66
C PHE A 33 4.21 -43.64 -9.22
N LYS A 34 4.92 -42.73 -8.56
CA LYS A 34 4.55 -42.25 -7.23
C LYS A 34 3.92 -40.86 -7.34
N ILE A 35 2.65 -40.73 -6.98
CA ILE A 35 1.95 -39.46 -6.91
C ILE A 35 1.86 -39.07 -5.45
N THR A 36 2.30 -37.87 -5.15
CA THR A 36 2.25 -37.30 -3.79
C THR A 36 1.37 -36.09 -3.79
N HIS A 37 0.30 -36.15 -3.02
CA HIS A 37 -0.55 -34.98 -2.73
C HIS A 37 -0.06 -34.35 -1.43
N SER A 38 0.24 -33.05 -1.46
CA SER A 38 0.66 -32.31 -0.27
C SER A 38 -0.31 -31.17 0.01
N SER A 39 -0.48 -30.84 1.28
CA SER A 39 -1.24 -29.65 1.67
C SER A 39 -0.62 -28.39 1.06
N LEU A 40 -1.44 -27.36 0.83
CA LEU A 40 -0.99 -26.08 0.28
C LEU A 40 0.21 -25.51 1.05
N ASN A 41 0.16 -25.54 2.38
CA ASN A 41 1.24 -25.05 3.24
C ASN A 41 2.56 -25.82 3.02
N ASN A 42 2.49 -27.12 2.85
CA ASN A 42 3.68 -27.93 2.58
C ASN A 42 4.22 -27.67 1.16
N ALA A 43 3.35 -27.50 0.17
CA ALA A 43 3.75 -27.11 -1.18
C ALA A 43 4.44 -25.75 -1.19
N VAL A 44 3.89 -24.74 -0.49
CA VAL A 44 4.51 -23.41 -0.35
C VAL A 44 5.87 -23.50 0.33
N LYS A 45 6.02 -24.29 1.41
CA LYS A 45 7.32 -24.50 2.06
C LYS A 45 8.35 -25.10 1.11
N GLN A 46 7.97 -26.10 0.32
CA GLN A 46 8.85 -26.69 -0.69
C GLN A 46 9.25 -25.70 -1.77
N LEU A 47 8.31 -24.89 -2.26
CA LEU A 47 8.60 -23.82 -3.22
C LEU A 47 9.58 -22.78 -2.63
N LYS A 48 9.37 -22.34 -1.40
CA LYS A 48 10.28 -21.41 -0.71
C LYS A 48 11.70 -21.96 -0.58
N ASN A 49 11.86 -23.24 -0.25
CA ASN A 49 13.17 -23.87 -0.10
C ASN A 49 13.94 -23.95 -1.43
N ASN A 50 13.23 -24.00 -2.56
CA ASN A 50 13.82 -24.11 -3.90
C ASN A 50 13.98 -22.74 -4.59
N LEU A 51 13.47 -21.67 -3.97
CA LEU A 51 13.58 -20.30 -4.47
C LEU A 51 14.76 -19.60 -3.81
N THR A 52 15.64 -19.04 -4.61
CA THR A 52 16.72 -18.19 -4.16
C THR A 52 16.49 -16.76 -4.67
N VAL A 53 16.54 -15.82 -3.75
CA VAL A 53 16.38 -14.40 -4.02
C VAL A 53 17.64 -13.67 -3.61
N THR A 54 18.30 -13.01 -4.55
CA THR A 54 19.55 -12.27 -4.28
C THR A 54 19.50 -10.89 -4.89
N ALA A 55 19.95 -9.88 -4.16
CA ALA A 55 20.14 -8.55 -4.73
C ALA A 55 21.28 -8.55 -5.74
N ALA A 56 21.07 -7.97 -6.91
CA ALA A 56 22.09 -7.89 -7.97
C ALA A 56 23.22 -6.93 -7.58
N SER A 57 22.93 -5.90 -6.76
CA SER A 57 23.93 -4.97 -6.21
C SER A 57 23.48 -4.45 -4.84
N LYS A 58 24.45 -3.93 -4.06
CA LYS A 58 24.13 -3.35 -2.73
C LYS A 58 23.35 -2.03 -2.81
N GLN A 59 23.30 -1.40 -3.97
CA GLN A 59 22.67 -0.10 -4.20
C GLN A 59 21.61 -0.12 -5.32
N GLY A 60 21.33 -1.30 -5.90
CA GLY A 60 20.43 -1.43 -7.03
C GLY A 60 19.08 -2.03 -6.62
N GLU A 61 18.04 -1.57 -7.26
CA GLU A 61 16.68 -2.09 -7.11
C GLU A 61 16.45 -3.41 -7.89
N ILE A 62 17.54 -4.01 -8.39
CA ILE A 62 17.49 -5.23 -9.20
C ILE A 62 17.66 -6.45 -8.29
N VAL A 63 16.70 -7.36 -8.39
CA VAL A 63 16.68 -8.62 -7.66
C VAL A 63 16.76 -9.77 -8.64
N ASN A 64 17.66 -10.71 -8.36
CA ASN A 64 17.77 -11.96 -9.11
C ASN A 64 16.93 -13.02 -8.43
N LEU A 65 16.02 -13.62 -9.19
CA LEU A 65 15.22 -14.76 -8.76
C LEU A 65 15.75 -16.03 -9.43
N SER A 66 16.01 -17.06 -8.65
CA SER A 66 16.43 -18.38 -9.15
C SER A 66 15.58 -19.46 -8.49
N PHE A 67 15.09 -20.39 -9.28
CA PHE A 67 14.29 -21.50 -8.81
C PHE A 67 14.88 -22.82 -9.28
N GLN A 68 15.09 -23.76 -8.35
CA GLN A 68 15.63 -25.07 -8.64
C GLN A 68 14.53 -26.14 -8.62
N GLY A 69 14.42 -26.91 -9.71
CA GLY A 69 13.46 -27.98 -9.83
C GLY A 69 13.75 -28.87 -11.03
N THR A 70 13.13 -30.04 -11.06
CA THR A 70 13.38 -31.08 -12.07
C THR A 70 12.78 -30.81 -13.44
N ASN A 71 11.81 -29.88 -13.53
CA ASN A 71 11.10 -29.55 -14.78
C ASN A 71 11.25 -28.06 -15.12
N SER A 72 12.02 -27.76 -16.15
CA SER A 72 12.31 -26.41 -16.58
C SER A 72 11.06 -25.57 -16.91
N LYS A 73 10.10 -26.14 -17.64
CA LYS A 73 8.84 -25.41 -17.98
C LYS A 73 8.02 -25.07 -16.75
N ARG A 74 7.97 -25.97 -15.75
CA ARG A 74 7.29 -25.70 -14.49
C ARG A 74 8.03 -24.63 -13.68
N ASN A 75 9.35 -24.69 -13.64
CA ASN A 75 10.17 -23.70 -12.93
C ASN A 75 9.98 -22.29 -13.53
N GLU A 76 9.96 -22.17 -14.85
CA GLU A 76 9.68 -20.93 -15.56
C GLU A 76 8.27 -20.41 -15.26
N ALA A 77 7.26 -21.29 -15.31
CA ALA A 77 5.89 -20.91 -14.96
C ALA A 77 5.78 -20.40 -13.51
N ILE A 78 6.47 -21.04 -12.56
CA ILE A 78 6.50 -20.61 -11.14
C ILE A 78 7.11 -19.21 -11.02
N LEU A 79 8.26 -18.96 -11.65
CA LEU A 79 8.93 -17.66 -11.60
C LEU A 79 8.08 -16.56 -12.26
N ASN A 80 7.50 -16.83 -13.42
CA ASN A 80 6.65 -15.88 -14.12
C ASN A 80 5.39 -15.54 -13.29
N THR A 81 4.75 -16.55 -12.70
CA THR A 81 3.59 -16.34 -11.82
C THR A 81 3.99 -15.53 -10.58
N LEU A 82 5.15 -15.82 -9.98
CA LEU A 82 5.65 -15.07 -8.83
C LEU A 82 5.87 -13.59 -9.17
N ILE A 83 6.48 -13.31 -10.33
CA ILE A 83 6.70 -11.93 -10.80
C ILE A 83 5.37 -11.24 -11.07
N GLN A 84 4.42 -11.93 -11.68
CA GLN A 84 3.09 -11.37 -11.94
C GLN A 84 2.36 -11.04 -10.63
N VAL A 85 2.30 -11.97 -9.69
CA VAL A 85 1.65 -11.76 -8.38
C VAL A 85 2.32 -10.60 -7.62
N LEU A 86 3.66 -10.52 -7.64
CA LEU A 86 4.38 -9.42 -7.02
C LEU A 86 4.04 -8.07 -7.66
N ALA A 87 3.93 -8.02 -8.99
CA ALA A 87 3.55 -6.79 -9.69
C ALA A 87 2.10 -6.38 -9.38
N GLU A 88 1.17 -7.35 -9.32
CA GLU A 88 -0.23 -7.11 -8.95
C GLU A 88 -0.34 -6.59 -7.50
N ASP A 89 0.41 -7.19 -6.57
CA ASP A 89 0.47 -6.78 -5.16
C ASP A 89 0.99 -5.34 -5.00
N GLN A 90 2.08 -5.00 -5.68
CA GLN A 90 2.62 -3.64 -5.67
C GLN A 90 1.64 -2.59 -6.24
N VAL A 91 0.88 -2.96 -7.27
CA VAL A 91 -0.16 -2.09 -7.82
C VAL A 91 -1.31 -1.91 -6.83
N ALA A 92 -1.71 -3.00 -6.16
CA ALA A 92 -2.76 -2.96 -5.14
C ALA A 92 -2.36 -2.06 -3.96
N ASP A 93 -1.14 -2.19 -3.43
CA ASP A 93 -0.61 -1.35 -2.35
C ASP A 93 -0.61 0.14 -2.73
N LYS A 94 -0.12 0.48 -3.93
CA LYS A 94 -0.12 1.87 -4.42
C LYS A 94 -1.53 2.42 -4.59
N ARG A 95 -2.46 1.57 -5.04
CA ARG A 95 -3.86 1.95 -5.21
C ARG A 95 -4.51 2.26 -3.87
N GLU A 96 -4.30 1.43 -2.86
CA GLU A 96 -4.82 1.65 -1.52
C GLU A 96 -4.34 2.98 -0.93
N ILE A 97 -3.04 3.29 -1.04
CA ILE A 97 -2.48 4.58 -0.62
C ILE A 97 -3.16 5.75 -1.37
N SER A 98 -3.37 5.58 -2.68
CA SER A 98 -4.01 6.62 -3.49
C SER A 98 -5.47 6.83 -3.11
N GLU A 99 -6.23 5.76 -2.85
CA GLU A 99 -7.63 5.80 -2.44
C GLU A 99 -7.78 6.51 -1.08
N VAL A 100 -6.90 6.19 -0.11
CA VAL A 100 -6.87 6.88 1.20
C VAL A 100 -6.56 8.36 1.03
N SER A 101 -5.61 8.69 0.15
CA SER A 101 -5.23 10.08 -0.11
C SER A 101 -6.36 10.87 -0.79
N ILE A 102 -7.05 10.26 -1.76
CA ILE A 102 -8.20 10.87 -2.43
C ILE A 102 -9.32 11.14 -1.43
N ALA A 103 -9.69 10.14 -0.62
CA ALA A 103 -10.74 10.29 0.38
C ALA A 103 -10.43 11.40 1.39
N PHE A 104 -9.17 11.51 1.81
CA PHE A 104 -8.72 12.57 2.69
C PHE A 104 -8.83 13.96 2.03
N ILE A 105 -8.41 14.08 0.76
CA ILE A 105 -8.49 15.34 0.00
C ILE A 105 -9.96 15.73 -0.22
N GLU A 106 -10.83 14.79 -0.58
CA GLU A 106 -12.26 15.05 -0.77
C GLU A 106 -12.93 15.58 0.50
N ASP A 107 -12.67 14.96 1.65
CA ASP A 107 -13.18 15.41 2.94
C ASP A 107 -12.72 16.86 3.24
N ARG A 108 -11.45 17.15 2.99
CA ARG A 108 -10.89 18.50 3.17
C ARG A 108 -11.47 19.53 2.21
N LEU A 109 -11.70 19.14 0.96
CA LEU A 109 -12.30 20.01 -0.04
C LEU A 109 -13.71 20.48 0.40
N ILE A 110 -14.51 19.58 0.98
CA ILE A 110 -15.82 19.91 1.55
C ILE A 110 -15.70 20.93 2.66
N GLY A 111 -14.76 20.73 3.59
CA GLY A 111 -14.49 21.66 4.68
C GLY A 111 -14.05 23.04 4.19
N LEU A 112 -13.13 23.08 3.23
CA LEU A 112 -12.64 24.31 2.63
C LEU A 112 -13.73 25.08 1.86
N THR A 113 -14.55 24.38 1.08
CA THR A 113 -15.67 25.00 0.35
C THR A 113 -16.62 25.69 1.31
N LYS A 114 -16.97 25.02 2.43
CA LYS A 114 -17.81 25.62 3.46
C LYS A 114 -17.19 26.85 4.10
N SER A 115 -15.87 26.83 4.32
CA SER A 115 -15.13 27.97 4.88
C SER A 115 -15.12 29.15 3.91
N ILE A 116 -14.89 28.89 2.61
CA ILE A 116 -14.92 29.89 1.55
C ILE A 116 -16.30 30.55 1.45
N ASP A 117 -17.38 29.76 1.48
CA ASP A 117 -18.76 30.27 1.45
C ASP A 117 -19.02 31.19 2.65
N THR A 118 -18.58 30.80 3.84
CA THR A 118 -18.73 31.59 5.06
C THR A 118 -17.97 32.90 4.95
N ILE A 119 -16.72 32.90 4.49
CA ILE A 119 -15.90 34.08 4.29
C ILE A 119 -16.52 35.00 3.23
N SER A 120 -16.97 34.43 2.10
CA SER A 120 -17.61 35.18 1.03
C SER A 120 -18.86 35.91 1.50
N GLN A 121 -19.72 35.23 2.26
CA GLN A 121 -20.92 35.80 2.83
C GLN A 121 -20.57 36.94 3.82
N SER A 122 -19.58 36.70 4.68
CA SER A 122 -19.12 37.74 5.63
C SER A 122 -18.54 38.95 4.92
N THR A 123 -17.79 38.74 3.84
CA THR A 123 -17.21 39.83 3.03
C THR A 123 -18.30 40.63 2.34
N ILE A 124 -19.30 39.98 1.74
CA ILE A 124 -20.44 40.65 1.10
C ILE A 124 -21.23 41.49 2.14
N ALA A 125 -21.51 40.92 3.31
CA ALA A 125 -22.21 41.60 4.39
C ALA A 125 -21.43 42.86 4.85
N PHE A 126 -20.13 42.73 5.05
CA PHE A 126 -19.23 43.81 5.42
C PHE A 126 -19.21 44.91 4.36
N GLN A 127 -19.13 44.57 3.08
CA GLN A 127 -19.16 45.53 1.97
C GLN A 127 -20.49 46.28 1.92
N MET A 128 -21.61 45.59 2.08
CA MET A 128 -22.94 46.21 2.10
C MET A 128 -23.12 47.15 3.29
N GLU A 129 -22.69 46.73 4.48
CA GLU A 129 -22.81 47.51 5.71
C GLU A 129 -21.96 48.82 5.67
N ASN A 130 -20.80 48.75 5.01
CA ASN A 130 -19.88 49.91 4.92
C ASN A 130 -19.97 50.68 3.59
N GLY A 131 -20.91 50.35 2.70
CA GLY A 131 -21.09 51.05 1.42
C GLY A 131 -19.93 50.91 0.46
N ILE A 132 -19.17 49.79 0.53
CA ILE A 132 -17.98 49.52 -0.29
C ILE A 132 -18.43 48.83 -1.58
N TYR A 133 -18.63 49.57 -2.66
CA TYR A 133 -19.06 49.01 -3.95
C TYR A 133 -17.91 48.58 -4.85
N ASP A 134 -16.74 49.23 -4.73
CA ASP A 134 -15.52 48.87 -5.45
C ASP A 134 -14.30 49.05 -4.53
N PRO A 135 -13.85 47.97 -3.91
CA PRO A 135 -12.71 48.02 -2.99
C PRO A 135 -11.40 48.42 -3.68
N ILE A 136 -11.22 48.10 -4.94
CA ILE A 136 -9.99 48.35 -5.70
C ILE A 136 -9.86 49.82 -6.05
N ALA A 137 -10.95 50.47 -6.43
CA ALA A 137 -10.96 51.90 -6.78
C ALA A 137 -10.76 52.81 -5.56
N GLN A 138 -11.12 52.34 -4.35
CA GLN A 138 -11.15 53.17 -3.15
C GLN A 138 -9.85 53.18 -2.33
N THR A 139 -8.98 52.21 -2.44
CA THR A 139 -7.87 51.99 -1.49
C THR A 139 -6.47 51.87 -2.10
N GLY A 140 -6.30 51.80 -3.42
CA GLY A 140 -4.97 51.82 -4.05
C GLY A 140 -4.01 50.72 -3.54
N ASN A 141 -2.73 51.04 -3.43
CA ASN A 141 -1.64 50.09 -3.06
C ASN A 141 -1.79 49.43 -1.68
N ALA A 142 -2.54 50.02 -0.75
CA ALA A 142 -2.75 49.44 0.58
C ALA A 142 -3.61 48.19 0.52
N LEU A 143 -4.57 48.14 -0.41
CA LEU A 143 -5.42 46.95 -0.59
C LEU A 143 -4.66 45.76 -1.18
N GLU A 144 -3.73 46.03 -2.11
CA GLU A 144 -2.89 44.94 -2.68
C GLU A 144 -2.06 44.25 -1.61
N THR A 145 -1.50 45.02 -0.67
CA THR A 145 -0.73 44.44 0.47
C THR A 145 -1.63 43.64 1.41
N ILE A 146 -2.86 44.14 1.67
CA ILE A 146 -3.83 43.43 2.50
C ILE A 146 -4.28 42.12 1.82
N ILE A 147 -4.58 42.16 0.52
CA ILE A 147 -4.97 40.96 -0.24
C ILE A 147 -3.87 39.92 -0.22
N LYS A 148 -2.61 40.29 -0.50
CA LYS A 148 -1.46 39.38 -0.42
C LYS A 148 -1.30 38.77 0.97
N GLY A 149 -1.39 39.57 2.00
CA GLY A 149 -1.33 39.11 3.39
C GLY A 149 -2.48 38.14 3.73
N GLN A 150 -3.68 38.38 3.19
CA GLN A 150 -4.81 37.47 3.37
C GLN A 150 -4.63 36.15 2.59
N GLU A 151 -4.09 36.18 1.38
CA GLU A 151 -3.76 34.98 0.59
C GLU A 151 -2.72 34.13 1.30
N GLU A 152 -1.66 34.73 1.83
CA GLU A 152 -0.63 34.03 2.62
C GLU A 152 -1.23 33.46 3.91
N ALA A 153 -2.01 34.21 4.64
CA ALA A 153 -2.68 33.76 5.86
C ALA A 153 -3.65 32.58 5.58
N PHE A 154 -4.36 32.67 4.45
CA PHE A 154 -5.25 31.58 4.01
C PHE A 154 -4.46 30.33 3.65
N GLY A 155 -3.35 30.45 2.89
CA GLY A 155 -2.47 29.35 2.56
C GLY A 155 -1.90 28.65 3.80
N LEU A 156 -1.41 29.44 4.76
CA LEU A 156 -0.95 28.90 6.05
C LEU A 156 -2.07 28.25 6.86
N GLY A 157 -3.28 28.82 6.81
CA GLY A 157 -4.46 28.23 7.45
C GLY A 157 -4.80 26.85 6.89
N ILE A 158 -4.74 26.70 5.57
CA ILE A 158 -4.93 25.39 4.91
C ILE A 158 -3.87 24.38 5.38
N GLN A 159 -2.60 24.77 5.37
CA GLN A 159 -1.51 23.89 5.80
C GLN A 159 -1.69 23.47 7.27
N LEU A 160 -2.09 24.40 8.13
CA LEU A 160 -2.36 24.11 9.53
C LEU A 160 -3.51 23.10 9.71
N GLU A 161 -4.60 23.26 8.96
CA GLU A 161 -5.72 22.30 9.02
C GLU A 161 -5.35 20.91 8.50
N ILE A 162 -4.55 20.84 7.44
CA ILE A 162 -4.01 19.58 6.94
C ILE A 162 -3.12 18.93 8.00
N ALA A 163 -2.24 19.71 8.62
CA ALA A 163 -1.35 19.25 9.67
C ALA A 163 -2.12 18.70 10.88
N LYS A 164 -3.15 19.42 11.34
CA LYS A 164 -4.02 18.98 12.43
C LYS A 164 -4.74 17.67 12.10
N ALA A 165 -5.28 17.55 10.89
CA ALA A 165 -5.97 16.32 10.48
C ALA A 165 -5.02 15.11 10.38
N LEU A 166 -3.77 15.33 9.96
CA LEU A 166 -2.76 14.28 9.97
C LEU A 166 -2.42 13.88 11.41
N LEU A 167 -2.26 14.85 12.31
CA LEU A 167 -2.01 14.59 13.74
C LEU A 167 -3.15 13.81 14.38
N GLU A 168 -4.40 14.23 14.15
CA GLU A 168 -5.58 13.53 14.67
C GLU A 168 -5.61 12.06 14.22
N LYS A 169 -5.28 11.81 12.95
CA LYS A 169 -5.20 10.44 12.41
C LYS A 169 -4.05 9.64 13.04
N LEU A 170 -2.91 10.27 13.33
CA LEU A 170 -1.77 9.65 13.97
C LEU A 170 -2.01 9.38 15.47
N GLU A 171 -2.72 10.25 16.16
CA GLU A 171 -3.01 10.12 17.59
C GLU A 171 -4.16 9.14 17.88
N ALA A 172 -4.97 8.82 16.87
CA ALA A 172 -6.03 7.83 17.02
C ALA A 172 -5.46 6.47 17.52
N PRO A 173 -6.08 5.85 18.52
CA PRO A 173 -5.67 4.55 19.02
C PRO A 173 -6.08 3.46 18.04
N SER A 174 -5.36 3.31 16.95
CA SER A 174 -5.67 2.36 15.90
C SER A 174 -4.47 1.53 15.52
N ASN A 175 -4.75 0.39 14.97
CA ASN A 175 -3.83 -0.43 14.23
C ASN A 175 -3.20 0.43 13.12
N PHE A 176 -1.92 0.45 13.01
CA PHE A 176 -1.11 1.16 12.01
C PHE A 176 -1.78 1.28 10.63
N ASP A 177 -2.67 2.28 10.48
CA ASP A 177 -3.41 2.53 9.25
C ASP A 177 -2.54 3.27 8.23
N ILE A 178 -2.85 3.10 6.95
CA ILE A 178 -2.22 3.86 5.87
C ILE A 178 -2.54 5.34 6.03
N LEU A 179 -1.51 6.17 5.95
CA LEU A 179 -1.63 7.61 5.98
C LEU A 179 -1.78 8.16 4.55
N PRO A 180 -2.58 9.22 4.36
CA PRO A 180 -2.65 9.90 3.07
C PRO A 180 -1.27 10.46 2.71
N ALA A 181 -0.88 10.33 1.46
CA ALA A 181 0.39 10.81 0.93
C ALA A 181 0.17 12.02 0.00
N ASN A 182 1.17 12.90 -0.07
CA ASN A 182 1.15 14.08 -0.95
C ASN A 182 -0.06 15.01 -0.75
N ILE A 183 -0.44 15.22 0.49
CA ILE A 183 -1.63 15.98 0.91
C ILE A 183 -1.46 17.51 0.92
N GLY A 184 -0.40 18.02 0.32
CA GLY A 184 -0.17 19.47 0.22
C GLY A 184 0.58 20.08 1.42
N ILE A 185 1.20 19.28 2.27
CA ILE A 185 2.17 19.79 3.26
C ILE A 185 3.45 20.17 2.50
N GLU A 186 3.85 21.44 2.57
CA GLU A 186 5.06 21.95 1.91
C GLU A 186 6.37 21.55 2.64
N ASN A 187 6.38 20.39 3.29
CA ASN A 187 7.54 19.85 3.99
C ASN A 187 7.92 18.50 3.39
N GLU A 188 8.94 18.52 2.52
CA GLU A 188 9.45 17.30 1.88
C GLU A 188 9.88 16.23 2.88
N SER A 189 10.41 16.63 4.04
CA SER A 189 10.82 15.67 5.08
C SER A 189 9.63 14.94 5.67
N VAL A 190 8.52 15.63 5.91
CA VAL A 190 7.28 15.01 6.40
C VAL A 190 6.70 14.07 5.34
N ASN A 191 6.66 14.49 4.07
CA ASN A 191 6.18 13.64 2.98
C ASN A 191 7.03 12.36 2.82
N ALA A 192 8.36 12.47 2.95
CA ALA A 192 9.26 11.31 2.92
C ALA A 192 9.00 10.36 4.11
N LEU A 193 8.77 10.89 5.32
CA LEU A 193 8.44 10.11 6.50
C LEU A 193 7.10 9.38 6.36
N VAL A 194 6.07 10.04 5.82
CA VAL A 194 4.76 9.43 5.54
C VAL A 194 4.89 8.29 4.53
N ASN A 195 5.63 8.49 3.45
CA ASN A 195 5.87 7.44 2.45
C ASN A 195 6.63 6.23 3.05
N SER A 196 7.63 6.49 3.88
CA SER A 196 8.37 5.44 4.59
C SER A 196 7.47 4.68 5.57
N TYR A 197 6.64 5.38 6.33
CA TYR A 197 5.65 4.79 7.22
C TYR A 197 4.70 3.86 6.45
N ASN A 198 4.08 4.34 5.36
CA ASN A 198 3.16 3.56 4.55
C ASN A 198 3.83 2.29 3.97
N THR A 199 5.10 2.37 3.59
CA THR A 199 5.86 1.21 3.14
C THR A 199 5.99 0.16 4.23
N VAL A 200 6.26 0.58 5.47
CA VAL A 200 6.38 -0.35 6.62
C VAL A 200 5.01 -0.91 7.00
N VAL A 201 3.92 -0.12 6.89
CA VAL A 201 2.54 -0.62 7.09
C VAL A 201 2.24 -1.74 6.11
N ALA A 202 2.49 -1.54 4.81
CA ALA A 202 2.26 -2.56 3.78
C ALA A 202 3.08 -3.83 4.07
N GLN A 203 4.37 -3.70 4.44
CA GLN A 203 5.21 -4.84 4.82
C GLN A 203 4.64 -5.61 6.02
N ARG A 204 4.17 -4.91 7.06
CA ARG A 204 3.56 -5.52 8.24
C ARG A 204 2.26 -6.25 7.88
N THR A 205 1.40 -5.63 7.11
CA THR A 205 0.12 -6.20 6.66
C THR A 205 0.36 -7.47 5.85
N ASN A 206 1.27 -7.44 4.89
CA ASN A 206 1.62 -8.61 4.09
C ASN A 206 2.22 -9.75 4.93
N LEU A 207 3.00 -9.43 5.95
CA LEU A 207 3.55 -10.44 6.85
C LEU A 207 2.47 -11.07 7.73
N LEU A 208 1.46 -10.31 8.16
CA LEU A 208 0.34 -10.80 8.98
C LEU A 208 -0.54 -11.83 8.25
N VAL A 209 -0.51 -11.88 6.92
CA VAL A 209 -1.18 -12.95 6.15
C VAL A 209 -0.63 -14.34 6.52
N SER A 210 0.65 -14.42 6.91
CA SER A 210 1.34 -15.69 7.18
C SER A 210 1.96 -15.80 8.58
N ALA A 211 1.94 -14.74 9.36
CA ALA A 211 2.50 -14.65 10.71
C ALA A 211 1.46 -14.10 11.70
N THR A 212 1.70 -14.33 12.98
CA THR A 212 0.88 -13.76 14.05
C THR A 212 1.45 -12.43 14.53
N GLU A 213 0.64 -11.62 15.19
CA GLU A 213 1.05 -10.36 15.84
C GLU A 213 2.25 -10.52 16.78
N GLN A 214 2.43 -11.71 17.36
CA GLN A 214 3.51 -12.01 18.31
C GLN A 214 4.80 -12.48 17.63
N SER A 215 4.84 -12.56 16.30
CA SER A 215 6.05 -12.89 15.58
C SER A 215 7.15 -11.83 15.83
N PRO A 216 8.40 -12.22 16.11
CA PRO A 216 9.49 -11.27 16.34
C PRO A 216 9.64 -10.23 15.22
N VAL A 217 9.43 -10.64 13.97
CA VAL A 217 9.52 -9.74 12.81
C VAL A 217 8.36 -8.74 12.78
N VAL A 218 7.12 -9.19 13.11
CA VAL A 218 5.96 -8.29 13.21
C VAL A 218 6.13 -7.28 14.34
N LEU A 219 6.66 -7.71 15.48
CA LEU A 219 6.97 -6.81 16.61
C LEU A 219 8.04 -5.79 16.23
N GLN A 220 9.05 -6.19 15.47
CA GLN A 220 10.08 -5.28 14.98
C GLN A 220 9.49 -4.21 14.04
N LEU A 221 8.64 -4.61 13.08
CA LEU A 221 7.96 -3.67 12.18
C LEU A 221 7.02 -2.73 12.96
N SER A 222 6.31 -3.24 13.96
CA SER A 222 5.45 -2.43 14.82
C SER A 222 6.26 -1.37 15.58
N SER A 223 7.44 -1.74 16.11
CA SER A 223 8.34 -0.76 16.74
C SER A 223 8.88 0.28 15.76
N GLN A 224 9.18 -0.11 14.51
CA GLN A 224 9.56 0.83 13.47
C GLN A 224 8.43 1.82 13.13
N LEU A 225 7.18 1.34 13.08
CA LEU A 225 6.00 2.17 12.84
C LEU A 225 5.77 3.18 13.96
N GLU A 226 5.93 2.78 15.22
CA GLU A 226 5.84 3.72 16.36
C GLU A 226 6.91 4.82 16.28
N ASN A 227 8.14 4.45 15.95
CA ASN A 227 9.22 5.43 15.78
C ASN A 227 8.96 6.38 14.59
N ALA A 228 8.47 5.85 13.48
CA ALA A 228 8.12 6.65 12.31
C ALA A 228 6.94 7.59 12.62
N LYS A 229 5.92 7.12 13.34
CA LYS A 229 4.79 7.91 13.83
C LYS A 229 5.26 9.08 14.68
N ALA A 230 6.12 8.82 15.66
CA ALA A 230 6.71 9.86 16.50
C ALA A 230 7.53 10.88 15.72
N ALA A 231 8.27 10.44 14.70
CA ALA A 231 9.04 11.33 13.81
C ALA A 231 8.14 12.21 12.96
N ILE A 232 7.02 11.68 12.43
CA ILE A 232 6.02 12.46 11.67
C ILE A 232 5.38 13.51 12.58
N ILE A 233 4.91 13.13 13.77
CA ILE A 233 4.32 14.05 14.75
C ILE A 233 5.29 15.20 15.04
N LYS A 234 6.55 14.89 15.31
CA LYS A 234 7.57 15.92 15.56
C LYS A 234 7.86 16.82 14.34
N GLY A 235 7.72 16.29 13.13
CA GLY A 235 7.94 17.04 11.89
C GLY A 235 6.79 17.96 11.53
N VAL A 236 5.59 17.69 12.05
CA VAL A 236 4.35 18.44 11.79
C VAL A 236 4.04 19.45 12.91
N SER A 237 4.53 19.19 14.12
CA SER A 237 4.39 20.11 15.29
C SER A 237 5.40 21.25 15.24
#